data_a4bda6fdb9f064e92bb58f7c0d0258c0
#
_entry.id   a4bda6fdb9f064e92bb58f7c0d0258c0
#
_cell.length_a   1.000
_cell.length_b   1.000
_cell.length_c   1.000
_cell.angle_alpha   90.00
_cell.angle_beta   90.00
_cell.angle_gamma   90.00
#
_symmetry.space_group_name_H-M   'P 1'
#
loop_
_entity.id
_entity.type
_entity.pdbx_description
1 polymer ?
#
loop_
_entity_poly.entity_id
_entity_poly.type
_entity_poly.pdbx_seq_one_letter_code
_entity_poly.pdbx_strand_id
1 'polypeptide(L)'
;MTRRNFEPPRAVLCGSYKRDREGLWRAYDELVVTGCQVLSPQRMQFDDEAFVRDTAEQGISSRAIEDRHLLAICKADFVMIYAPDGYVGLSAAMEIGFATAQKCPVFSRTAPQDIALRGLVKVVPSVYDALCAVGLR
;
A
#
# COMPACT_ATOMS: atom_id res chain seq x y z
N MET A 1 -14.36 -8.24 -14.67
CA MET A 1 -15.35 -7.29 -14.10
C MET A 1 -15.07 -5.89 -14.63
N THR A 2 -16.08 -5.29 -15.24
CA THR A 2 -15.90 -3.99 -15.87
C THR A 2 -16.02 -2.89 -14.83
N ARG A 3 -14.98 -2.05 -14.71
CA ARG A 3 -15.00 -0.91 -13.82
C ARG A 3 -15.84 0.22 -14.43
N ARG A 4 -16.61 0.91 -13.59
CA ARG A 4 -17.34 2.10 -14.05
C ARG A 4 -16.33 3.23 -14.30
N ASN A 5 -16.55 3.97 -15.40
CA ASN A 5 -15.59 4.97 -15.88
C ASN A 5 -15.30 6.12 -14.89
N PHE A 6 -16.20 6.36 -13.94
CA PHE A 6 -16.05 7.46 -12.97
C PHE A 6 -15.68 7.00 -11.56
N GLU A 7 -15.47 5.70 -11.35
CA GLU A 7 -15.00 5.22 -10.07
C GLU A 7 -13.50 5.46 -9.92
N PRO A 8 -13.05 5.98 -8.76
CA PRO A 8 -11.62 6.19 -8.56
C PRO A 8 -10.89 4.84 -8.47
N PRO A 9 -9.62 4.79 -8.91
CA PRO A 9 -8.78 3.63 -8.66
C PRO A 9 -8.67 3.37 -7.16
N ARG A 10 -8.69 2.10 -6.76
CA ARG A 10 -8.59 1.69 -5.37
C ARG A 10 -7.19 1.16 -5.09
N ALA A 11 -6.55 1.70 -4.08
CA ALA A 11 -5.18 1.34 -3.74
C ALA A 11 -5.06 1.01 -2.27
N VAL A 12 -4.07 0.18 -1.94
CA VAL A 12 -3.63 -0.06 -0.57
C VAL A 12 -2.17 0.34 -0.49
N LEU A 13 -1.81 1.05 0.58
CA LEU A 13 -0.44 1.46 0.84
C LEU A 13 0.14 0.58 1.95
N CYS A 14 1.25 -0.07 1.65
CA CYS A 14 2.00 -0.87 2.63
C CYS A 14 3.37 -0.26 2.84
N GLY A 15 3.91 -0.41 4.03
CA GLY A 15 5.24 0.08 4.35
C GLY A 15 5.48 0.17 5.84
N SER A 16 6.73 0.46 6.22
CA SER A 16 7.11 0.57 7.61
C SER A 16 6.89 1.98 8.14
N TYR A 17 5.98 2.11 9.06
CA TYR A 17 5.68 3.40 9.71
C TYR A 17 6.83 3.88 10.60
N LYS A 18 7.58 2.96 11.17
CA LYS A 18 8.70 3.30 12.07
C LYS A 18 9.92 3.81 11.32
N ARG A 19 10.13 3.32 10.11
CA ARG A 19 11.37 3.56 9.38
C ARG A 19 11.46 4.99 8.85
N ASP A 20 10.36 5.47 8.27
CA ASP A 20 10.31 6.80 7.67
C ASP A 20 8.86 7.27 7.56
N ARG A 21 8.38 7.95 8.60
CA ARG A 21 6.99 8.42 8.65
C ARG A 21 6.71 9.46 7.59
N GLU A 22 7.63 10.39 7.38
CA GLU A 22 7.43 11.46 6.40
C GLU A 22 7.36 10.93 4.98
N GLY A 23 8.23 9.97 4.65
CA GLY A 23 8.22 9.34 3.34
C GLY A 23 6.95 8.56 3.10
N LEU A 24 6.46 7.84 4.11
CA LEU A 24 5.21 7.11 4.02
C LEU A 24 4.04 8.08 3.82
N TRP A 25 4.05 9.20 4.56
CA TRP A 25 3.03 10.24 4.40
C TRP A 25 3.02 10.80 2.98
N ARG A 26 4.21 11.07 2.41
CA ARG A 26 4.31 11.55 1.03
C ARG A 26 3.79 10.51 0.03
N ALA A 27 4.06 9.23 0.28
CA ALA A 27 3.53 8.15 -0.56
C ALA A 27 2.00 8.09 -0.51
N TYR A 28 1.42 8.24 0.66
CA TYR A 28 -0.02 8.31 0.84
C TYR A 28 -0.60 9.51 0.07
N ASP A 29 0.02 10.67 0.24
CA ASP A 29 -0.44 11.90 -0.40
C ASP A 29 -0.36 11.80 -1.93
N GLU A 30 0.68 11.18 -2.46
CA GLU A 30 0.80 10.95 -3.91
C GLU A 30 -0.37 10.13 -4.43
N LEU A 31 -0.78 9.08 -3.71
CA LEU A 31 -1.94 8.27 -4.09
C LEU A 31 -3.21 9.13 -4.15
N VAL A 32 -3.44 9.92 -3.12
CA VAL A 32 -4.62 10.78 -3.02
C VAL A 32 -4.63 11.84 -4.13
N VAL A 33 -3.51 12.53 -4.33
CA VAL A 33 -3.38 13.59 -5.34
C VAL A 33 -3.54 13.02 -6.75
N THR A 34 -3.10 11.79 -6.98
CA THR A 34 -3.24 11.13 -8.28
C THR A 34 -4.67 10.63 -8.52
N GLY A 35 -5.55 10.75 -7.55
CA GLY A 35 -6.97 10.42 -7.69
C GLY A 35 -7.37 9.05 -7.18
N CYS A 36 -6.50 8.37 -6.43
CA CYS A 36 -6.82 7.07 -5.88
C CYS A 36 -7.64 7.18 -4.60
N GLN A 37 -8.54 6.23 -4.41
CA GLN A 37 -9.14 5.97 -3.12
C GLN A 37 -8.23 5.00 -2.37
N VAL A 38 -7.64 5.44 -1.25
CA VAL A 38 -6.79 4.58 -0.44
C VAL A 38 -7.66 3.81 0.54
N LEU A 39 -7.78 2.51 0.31
CA LEU A 39 -8.65 1.66 1.12
C LEU A 39 -8.04 1.38 2.49
N SER A 40 -6.72 1.33 2.58
CA SER A 40 -6.02 1.12 3.84
C SER A 40 -4.57 1.62 3.72
N PRO A 41 -4.05 2.35 4.68
CA PRO A 41 -4.78 2.92 5.81
C PRO A 41 -5.75 3.99 5.35
N GLN A 42 -6.90 4.12 6.00
CA GLN A 42 -7.91 5.11 5.61
C GLN A 42 -7.51 6.53 5.99
N ARG A 43 -6.78 6.65 7.09
CA ARG A 43 -6.21 7.92 7.55
C ARG A 43 -4.83 7.69 8.10
N MET A 44 -3.93 8.59 7.75
CA MET A 44 -2.59 8.59 8.30
C MET A 44 -2.56 9.53 9.49
N GLN A 45 -2.49 8.95 10.69
CA GLN A 45 -2.24 9.71 11.91
C GLN A 45 -0.93 9.22 12.50
N PHE A 46 -0.03 10.16 12.74
CA PHE A 46 1.27 9.85 13.30
C PHE A 46 1.27 10.20 14.78
N ASP A 47 0.98 9.20 15.61
CA ASP A 47 1.20 9.28 17.04
C ASP A 47 2.62 8.83 17.36
N ASP A 48 3.08 9.06 18.59
CA ASP A 48 4.39 8.59 19.04
C ASP A 48 4.43 7.08 19.25
N GLU A 49 3.40 6.36 18.90
CA GLU A 49 3.30 4.94 19.07
C GLU A 49 3.99 4.15 17.95
N ALA A 50 4.26 2.88 18.25
CA ALA A 50 4.93 1.97 17.33
C ALA A 50 4.11 1.64 16.09
N PHE A 51 2.80 1.84 16.14
CA PHE A 51 1.88 1.64 15.03
C PHE A 51 1.18 2.93 14.70
N VAL A 52 1.03 3.21 13.40
CA VAL A 52 0.13 4.24 12.96
C VAL A 52 -1.25 3.62 12.86
N ARG A 53 -2.19 4.15 13.61
CA ARG A 53 -3.58 3.73 13.57
C ARG A 53 -4.42 4.89 13.10
N ASP A 54 -5.40 4.63 12.22
CA ASP A 54 -6.38 5.67 11.95
C ASP A 54 -7.33 5.81 13.15
N THR A 55 -8.15 6.86 13.15
CA THR A 55 -9.04 7.15 14.27
C THR A 55 -10.02 6.01 14.54
N ALA A 56 -10.45 5.31 13.49
CA ALA A 56 -11.39 4.20 13.62
C ALA A 56 -10.74 2.95 14.18
N GLU A 57 -9.41 2.87 14.18
CA GLU A 57 -8.65 1.70 14.64
C GLU A 57 -8.19 1.79 16.08
N GLN A 58 -8.40 2.92 16.72
CA GLN A 58 -8.04 3.06 18.13
C GLN A 58 -8.85 2.09 18.98
N GLY A 59 -8.16 1.38 19.86
CA GLY A 59 -8.81 0.42 20.76
C GLY A 59 -9.04 -0.97 20.20
N ILE A 60 -8.71 -1.24 18.93
CA ILE A 60 -8.81 -2.59 18.39
C ILE A 60 -7.43 -3.27 18.39
N SER A 61 -7.43 -4.59 18.32
CA SER A 61 -6.19 -5.38 18.37
C SER A 61 -5.37 -5.25 17.10
N SER A 62 -4.06 -5.53 17.20
CA SER A 62 -3.17 -5.58 16.03
C SER A 62 -3.66 -6.59 15.00
N ARG A 63 -4.22 -7.73 15.45
CA ARG A 63 -4.77 -8.74 14.55
C ARG A 63 -5.94 -8.20 13.76
N ALA A 64 -6.85 -7.48 14.40
CA ALA A 64 -8.01 -6.90 13.74
C ALA A 64 -7.60 -5.83 12.74
N ILE A 65 -6.60 -5.02 13.07
CA ILE A 65 -6.05 -4.02 12.15
C ILE A 65 -5.48 -4.69 10.91
N GLU A 66 -4.68 -5.75 11.10
CA GLU A 66 -4.08 -6.48 9.98
C GLU A 66 -5.15 -7.16 9.13
N ASP A 67 -6.16 -7.76 9.74
CA ASP A 67 -7.27 -8.39 9.00
C ASP A 67 -7.99 -7.37 8.12
N ARG A 68 -8.24 -6.16 8.62
CA ARG A 68 -8.84 -5.09 7.84
C ARG A 68 -7.96 -4.69 6.66
N HIS A 69 -6.65 -4.63 6.87
CA HIS A 69 -5.69 -4.29 5.83
C HIS A 69 -5.66 -5.36 4.73
N LEU A 70 -5.64 -6.64 5.12
CA LEU A 70 -5.66 -7.75 4.15
C LEU A 70 -6.99 -7.78 3.37
N LEU A 71 -8.12 -7.52 4.02
CA LEU A 71 -9.40 -7.42 3.33
C LEU A 71 -9.40 -6.27 2.32
N ALA A 72 -8.75 -5.15 2.66
CA ALA A 72 -8.62 -4.03 1.73
C ALA A 72 -7.83 -4.44 0.49
N ILE A 73 -6.77 -5.23 0.65
CA ILE A 73 -5.99 -5.76 -0.49
C ILE A 73 -6.88 -6.59 -1.42
N CYS A 74 -7.79 -7.39 -0.86
CA CYS A 74 -8.72 -8.18 -1.67
C CYS A 74 -9.63 -7.32 -2.57
N LYS A 75 -9.85 -6.05 -2.19
CA LYS A 75 -10.72 -5.13 -2.92
C LYS A 75 -9.96 -4.10 -3.76
N ALA A 76 -8.65 -4.06 -3.64
CA ALA A 76 -7.83 -3.04 -4.29
C ALA A 76 -7.58 -3.38 -5.77
N ASP A 77 -7.36 -2.35 -6.55
CA ASP A 77 -6.90 -2.50 -7.93
C ASP A 77 -5.40 -2.73 -7.97
N PHE A 78 -4.66 -2.22 -7.00
CA PHE A 78 -3.22 -2.44 -6.85
C PHE A 78 -2.76 -2.08 -5.43
N VAL A 79 -1.56 -2.54 -5.11
CA VAL A 79 -0.88 -2.23 -3.85
C VAL A 79 0.36 -1.41 -4.18
N MET A 80 0.57 -0.33 -3.44
CA MET A 80 1.79 0.45 -3.51
C MET A 80 2.59 0.19 -2.23
N ILE A 81 3.86 -0.19 -2.39
CA ILE A 81 4.76 -0.42 -1.27
C ILE A 81 5.66 0.80 -1.12
N TYR A 82 5.71 1.37 0.07
CA TYR A 82 6.73 2.36 0.41
C TYR A 82 7.93 1.62 1.00
N ALA A 83 9.01 1.56 0.25
CA ALA A 83 10.23 0.82 0.60
C ALA A 83 11.43 1.76 0.59
N PRO A 84 11.62 2.56 1.65
CA PRO A 84 12.75 3.51 1.69
C PRO A 84 14.07 2.73 1.61
N ASP A 85 14.92 3.12 0.67
CA ASP A 85 16.20 2.44 0.38
C ASP A 85 16.03 0.94 0.08
N GLY A 86 14.84 0.52 -0.33
CA GLY A 86 14.54 -0.88 -0.61
C GLY A 86 14.15 -1.69 0.63
N TYR A 87 14.06 -1.05 1.80
CA TYR A 87 13.69 -1.74 3.03
C TYR A 87 12.23 -2.14 3.02
N VAL A 88 11.96 -3.43 3.30
CA VAL A 88 10.62 -3.98 3.45
C VAL A 88 10.58 -4.72 4.79
N GLY A 89 9.70 -4.28 5.70
CA GLY A 89 9.54 -4.92 6.99
C GLY A 89 8.76 -6.23 6.89
N LEU A 90 8.66 -6.94 8.00
CA LEU A 90 8.02 -8.26 8.03
C LEU A 90 6.54 -8.20 7.63
N SER A 91 5.80 -7.23 8.17
CA SER A 91 4.37 -7.09 7.83
C SER A 91 4.17 -6.77 6.36
N ALA A 92 4.97 -5.84 5.82
CA ALA A 92 4.87 -5.49 4.41
C ALA A 92 5.24 -6.68 3.52
N ALA A 93 6.25 -7.47 3.90
CA ALA A 93 6.63 -8.67 3.14
C ALA A 93 5.47 -9.68 3.10
N MET A 94 4.80 -9.90 4.23
CA MET A 94 3.63 -10.76 4.30
C MET A 94 2.51 -10.25 3.40
N GLU A 95 2.27 -8.95 3.42
CA GLU A 95 1.22 -8.32 2.62
C GLU A 95 1.52 -8.41 1.13
N ILE A 96 2.78 -8.29 0.72
CA ILE A 96 3.20 -8.51 -0.67
C ILE A 96 2.86 -9.94 -1.12
N GLY A 97 3.18 -10.92 -0.29
CA GLY A 97 2.87 -12.32 -0.59
C GLY A 97 1.37 -12.56 -0.69
N PHE A 98 0.62 -11.97 0.24
CA PHE A 98 -0.84 -12.09 0.23
C PHE A 98 -1.44 -11.45 -1.04
N ALA A 99 -1.00 -10.24 -1.38
CA ALA A 99 -1.46 -9.54 -2.58
C ALA A 99 -1.16 -10.36 -3.84
N THR A 100 0.03 -10.93 -3.91
CA THR A 100 0.45 -11.78 -5.03
C THR A 100 -0.48 -13.00 -5.16
N ALA A 101 -0.81 -13.65 -4.05
CA ALA A 101 -1.72 -14.79 -4.03
C ALA A 101 -3.13 -14.40 -4.47
N GLN A 102 -3.56 -13.17 -4.17
CA GLN A 102 -4.86 -12.63 -4.59
C GLN A 102 -4.83 -12.08 -6.02
N LYS A 103 -3.70 -12.17 -6.70
CA LYS A 103 -3.48 -11.62 -8.06
C LYS A 103 -3.68 -10.11 -8.11
N CYS A 104 -3.42 -9.44 -7.01
CA CYS A 104 -3.43 -7.98 -6.93
C CYS A 104 -2.03 -7.46 -7.26
N PRO A 105 -1.88 -6.60 -8.29
CA PRO A 105 -0.56 -6.09 -8.67
C PRO A 105 0.09 -5.29 -7.56
N VAL A 106 1.40 -5.45 -7.39
CA VAL A 106 2.17 -4.77 -6.36
C VAL A 106 3.27 -3.94 -7.02
N PHE A 107 3.33 -2.67 -6.65
CA PHE A 107 4.29 -1.72 -7.18
C PHE A 107 5.07 -1.03 -6.06
N SER A 108 6.25 -0.54 -6.41
CA SER A 108 7.08 0.27 -5.53
C SER A 108 7.91 1.22 -6.38
N ARG A 109 8.33 2.34 -5.81
CA ARG A 109 9.23 3.27 -6.51
C ARG A 109 10.69 2.85 -6.38
N THR A 110 11.01 2.05 -5.37
CA THR A 110 12.36 1.56 -5.12
C THR A 110 12.34 0.04 -5.06
N ALA A 111 13.30 -0.59 -5.72
CA ALA A 111 13.39 -2.06 -5.71
C ALA A 111 13.63 -2.57 -4.28
N PRO A 112 12.89 -3.59 -3.84
CA PRO A 112 13.18 -4.21 -2.55
C PRO A 112 14.59 -4.77 -2.49
N GLN A 113 15.21 -4.72 -1.32
CA GLN A 113 16.55 -5.29 -1.13
C GLN A 113 16.52 -6.82 -1.23
N ASP A 114 15.47 -7.44 -0.74
CA ASP A 114 15.33 -8.89 -0.77
C ASP A 114 15.04 -9.39 -2.19
N ILE A 115 15.84 -10.33 -2.66
CA ILE A 115 15.74 -10.85 -4.02
C ILE A 115 14.38 -11.51 -4.29
N ALA A 116 13.83 -12.23 -3.31
CA ALA A 116 12.55 -12.90 -3.49
C ALA A 116 11.42 -11.87 -3.68
N LEU A 117 11.46 -10.76 -2.95
CA LEU A 117 10.47 -9.71 -3.08
C LEU A 117 10.59 -8.94 -4.40
N ARG A 118 11.80 -8.82 -4.95
CA ARG A 118 12.00 -8.15 -6.25
C ARG A 118 11.20 -8.82 -7.36
N GLY A 119 11.03 -10.12 -7.30
CA GLY A 119 10.25 -10.86 -8.29
C GLY A 119 8.74 -10.64 -8.17
N LEU A 120 8.27 -10.15 -7.04
CA LEU A 120 6.85 -9.95 -6.75
C LEU A 120 6.42 -8.49 -6.87
N VAL A 121 7.36 -7.56 -6.94
CA VAL A 121 7.08 -6.12 -6.92
C VAL A 121 7.60 -5.49 -8.21
N LYS A 122 6.73 -4.77 -8.91
CA LYS A 122 7.14 -4.04 -10.11
C LYS A 122 7.54 -2.63 -9.71
N VAL A 123 8.75 -2.21 -10.11
CA VAL A 123 9.25 -0.87 -9.84
C VAL A 123 8.72 0.09 -10.89
N VAL A 124 8.15 1.21 -10.43
CA VAL A 124 7.60 2.26 -11.30
C VAL A 124 8.05 3.63 -10.80
N PRO A 125 8.20 4.62 -11.71
CA PRO A 125 8.65 5.96 -11.29
C PRO A 125 7.61 6.74 -10.48
N SER A 126 6.32 6.42 -10.64
CA SER A 126 5.26 7.19 -9.99
C SER A 126 3.99 6.37 -9.87
N VAL A 127 3.04 6.85 -9.07
CA VAL A 127 1.68 6.26 -8.98
C VAL A 127 0.99 6.30 -10.33
N TYR A 128 1.18 7.37 -11.11
CA TYR A 128 0.58 7.46 -12.45
C TYR A 128 1.02 6.28 -13.31
N ASP A 129 2.31 5.92 -13.27
CA ASP A 129 2.82 4.79 -14.04
C ASP A 129 2.22 3.46 -13.58
N ALA A 130 1.99 3.32 -12.27
CA ALA A 130 1.28 2.14 -11.76
C ALA A 130 -0.13 2.05 -12.32
N LEU A 131 -0.85 3.17 -12.35
CA LEU A 131 -2.21 3.22 -12.93
C LEU A 131 -2.20 2.86 -14.40
N CYS A 132 -1.22 3.34 -15.17
CA CYS A 132 -1.08 2.96 -16.57
C CYS A 132 -0.85 1.45 -16.70
N ALA A 133 0.00 0.88 -15.85
CA ALA A 133 0.32 -0.54 -15.89
C ALA A 133 -0.89 -1.44 -15.63
N VAL A 134 -1.85 -0.99 -14.82
CA VAL A 134 -3.07 -1.75 -14.54
C VAL A 134 -4.26 -1.33 -15.43
N GLY A 135 -4.02 -0.46 -16.40
CA GLY A 135 -5.05 -0.08 -17.37
C GLY A 135 -6.08 0.95 -16.87
N LEU A 136 -5.71 1.72 -15.83
CA LEU A 136 -6.62 2.72 -15.25
C LEU A 136 -6.27 4.16 -15.65
N ARG A 137 -5.27 4.32 -16.51
CA ARG A 137 -4.89 5.61 -17.11
C ARG A 137 -4.41 5.40 -18.54
#